data_35989a7f8664bdbb3aee79d40f6582eb
#
_entry.id   35989a7f8664bdbb3aee79d40f6582eb
#
_cell.length_a   1.000
_cell.length_b   1.000
_cell.length_c   1.000
_cell.angle_alpha   90.00
_cell.angle_beta   90.00
_cell.angle_gamma   90.00
#
_symmetry.space_group_name_H-M   'P 1'
#
loop_
_entity.id
_entity.type
_entity.pdbx_description
1 polymer ?
#
loop_
_entity_poly.entity_id
_entity_poly.type
_entity_poly.pdbx_seq_one_letter_code
_entity_poly.pdbx_strand_id
1 'polypeptide(L)'
;DSFLVGSDNITNDLARGVSTTLESAERLKTLYSSLVSSPSDEFEIIEIPIISGEENKYNQINKLKINSIIKPRVEETLEIIWQKIKQNNLHKKQIKNVVLTGGGSQLEGISQYAELIFSSNVRIGNPKGEIVSEKIFQNPSFADVIGCCLYDQKEFSSDIIENKGKKQKKPGF
;
A
#
# COMPACT_ATOMS: atom_id res chain seq x y z
N ASP A 1 -12.60 -7.33 3.18
CA ASP A 1 -12.98 -6.12 2.44
C ASP A 1 -11.88 -5.71 1.47
N SER A 2 -12.25 -4.97 0.41
CA SER A 2 -11.32 -4.40 -0.54
C SER A 2 -11.60 -2.91 -0.73
N PHE A 3 -10.55 -2.15 -1.07
CA PHE A 3 -10.61 -0.72 -1.32
C PHE A 3 -9.91 -0.42 -2.63
N LEU A 4 -10.47 0.53 -3.39
CA LEU A 4 -9.87 1.01 -4.65
C LEU A 4 -8.81 2.09 -4.38
N VAL A 5 -8.03 1.92 -3.31
CA VAL A 5 -6.96 2.84 -2.91
C VAL A 5 -5.71 2.03 -2.59
N GLY A 6 -4.61 2.40 -3.19
CA GLY A 6 -3.34 1.71 -3.01
C GLY A 6 -2.14 2.61 -3.29
N SER A 7 -0.97 2.02 -3.30
CA SER A 7 0.31 2.70 -3.52
C SER A 7 0.38 3.45 -4.86
N ASP A 8 -0.35 2.98 -5.90
CA ASP A 8 -0.40 3.63 -7.21
C ASP A 8 -1.07 5.02 -7.15
N ASN A 9 -1.99 5.23 -6.20
CA ASN A 9 -2.57 6.55 -5.99
C ASN A 9 -1.52 7.56 -5.56
N ILE A 10 -0.55 7.15 -4.72
CA ILE A 10 0.59 7.98 -4.30
C ILE A 10 1.45 8.35 -5.51
N THR A 11 1.74 7.37 -6.39
CA THR A 11 2.51 7.60 -7.61
C THR A 11 1.81 8.60 -8.54
N ASN A 12 0.49 8.47 -8.71
CA ASN A 12 -0.31 9.41 -9.49
C ASN A 12 -0.31 10.82 -8.91
N ASP A 13 -0.43 10.95 -7.58
CA ASP A 13 -0.41 12.25 -6.91
C ASP A 13 0.97 12.91 -7.03
N LEU A 14 2.05 12.14 -6.89
CA LEU A 14 3.41 12.63 -7.13
C LEU A 14 3.58 13.08 -8.59
N ALA A 15 3.21 12.26 -9.56
CA ALA A 15 3.35 12.59 -10.97
C ALA A 15 2.67 13.94 -11.30
N ARG A 16 1.47 14.16 -10.78
CA ARG A 16 0.72 15.42 -10.94
C ARG A 16 1.34 16.57 -10.13
N GLY A 17 1.69 16.32 -8.87
CA GLY A 17 2.17 17.35 -7.93
C GLY A 17 3.54 17.94 -8.27
N VAL A 18 4.37 17.18 -9.01
CA VAL A 18 5.69 17.60 -9.45
C VAL A 18 5.85 17.65 -10.99
N SER A 19 4.75 17.41 -11.73
CA SER A 19 4.67 17.47 -13.19
C SER A 19 5.70 16.57 -13.89
N THR A 20 5.78 15.31 -13.47
CA THR A 20 6.70 14.30 -14.01
C THR A 20 5.96 13.07 -14.54
N THR A 21 6.68 12.16 -15.20
CA THR A 21 6.11 10.89 -15.67
C THR A 21 5.78 9.95 -14.51
N LEU A 22 4.86 9.00 -14.72
CA LEU A 22 4.53 7.99 -13.72
C LEU A 22 5.75 7.16 -13.32
N GLU A 23 6.61 6.83 -14.28
CA GLU A 23 7.83 6.08 -14.02
C GLU A 23 8.79 6.85 -13.10
N SER A 24 9.01 8.14 -13.37
CA SER A 24 9.81 9.00 -12.51
C SER A 24 9.18 9.20 -11.14
N ALA A 25 7.86 9.36 -11.06
CA ALA A 25 7.14 9.46 -9.81
C ALA A 25 7.25 8.17 -8.96
N GLU A 26 7.22 7.00 -9.60
CA GLU A 26 7.43 5.73 -8.90
C GLU A 26 8.85 5.63 -8.33
N ARG A 27 9.86 6.08 -9.09
CA ARG A 27 11.24 6.18 -8.58
C ARG A 27 11.36 7.16 -7.42
N LEU A 28 10.71 8.32 -7.50
CA LEU A 28 10.69 9.29 -6.39
C LEU A 28 10.06 8.67 -5.13
N LYS A 29 8.93 7.99 -5.29
CA LYS A 29 8.25 7.31 -4.18
C LYS A 29 9.14 6.25 -3.54
N THR A 30 9.80 5.41 -4.33
CA THR A 30 10.59 4.28 -3.82
C THR A 30 11.92 4.68 -3.20
N LEU A 31 12.56 5.74 -3.72
CA LEU A 31 13.92 6.12 -3.31
C LEU A 31 13.96 7.26 -2.28
N TYR A 32 13.00 8.18 -2.32
CA TYR A 32 13.09 9.44 -1.58
C TYR A 32 11.92 9.70 -0.64
N SER A 33 10.86 8.88 -0.67
CA SER A 33 9.71 9.13 0.19
C SER A 33 9.97 8.73 1.64
N SER A 34 9.54 9.60 2.57
CA SER A 34 9.53 9.31 3.99
C SER A 34 8.31 9.95 4.66
N LEU A 35 7.65 9.20 5.53
CA LEU A 35 6.59 9.71 6.40
C LEU A 35 7.15 10.33 7.67
N VAL A 36 8.43 10.07 7.97
CA VAL A 36 9.17 10.72 9.05
C VAL A 36 9.86 11.95 8.48
N SER A 37 9.57 13.12 9.07
CA SER A 37 10.21 14.37 8.63
C SER A 37 11.61 14.51 9.27
N SER A 38 12.59 14.89 8.45
CA SER A 38 13.91 15.27 8.92
C SER A 38 14.18 16.75 8.58
N PRO A 39 14.89 17.50 9.43
CA PRO A 39 15.34 18.85 9.10
C PRO A 39 16.20 18.93 7.84
N SER A 40 16.86 17.83 7.44
CA SER A 40 17.66 17.75 6.21
C SER A 40 16.83 17.63 4.95
N ASP A 41 15.55 17.25 5.02
CA ASP A 41 14.69 17.03 3.85
C ASP A 41 14.50 18.29 2.99
N GLU A 42 14.65 19.48 3.59
CA GLU A 42 14.57 20.77 2.89
C GLU A 42 15.77 21.00 1.99
N PHE A 43 16.94 20.50 2.38
CA PHE A 43 18.20 20.71 1.67
C PHE A 43 18.55 19.60 0.69
N GLU A 44 17.85 18.46 0.76
CA GLU A 44 18.02 17.34 -0.16
C GLU A 44 17.29 17.63 -1.48
N ILE A 45 18.05 18.11 -2.48
CA ILE A 45 17.54 18.48 -3.80
C ILE A 45 17.63 17.28 -4.74
N ILE A 46 16.56 17.01 -5.45
CA ILE A 46 16.40 15.87 -6.37
C ILE A 46 16.04 16.44 -7.75
N GLU A 47 16.76 16.00 -8.78
CA GLU A 47 16.47 16.35 -10.17
C GLU A 47 15.51 15.36 -10.79
N ILE A 48 14.45 15.88 -11.41
CA ILE A 48 13.39 15.08 -12.05
C ILE A 48 13.14 15.56 -13.48
N PRO A 49 12.90 14.65 -14.43
CA PRO A 49 12.49 15.02 -15.78
C PRO A 49 11.09 15.64 -15.78
N ILE A 50 10.89 16.68 -16.57
CA ILE A 50 9.60 17.37 -16.73
C ILE A 50 8.87 16.81 -17.94
N ILE A 51 7.52 16.69 -17.84
CA ILE A 51 6.65 16.43 -18.98
C ILE A 51 6.44 17.74 -19.75
N SER A 52 7.41 18.17 -20.56
CA SER A 52 7.31 19.44 -21.30
C SER A 52 7.40 19.29 -22.82
N GLY A 53 7.53 18.08 -23.35
CA GLY A 53 7.72 17.85 -24.78
C GLY A 53 9.10 18.30 -25.33
N GLU A 54 9.93 18.93 -24.55
CA GLU A 54 11.30 19.26 -24.89
C GLU A 54 12.25 18.25 -24.21
N GLU A 55 13.10 17.62 -25.00
CA GLU A 55 14.09 16.67 -24.50
C GLU A 55 15.07 17.37 -23.53
N ASN A 56 15.35 16.68 -22.39
CA ASN A 56 16.34 17.10 -21.39
C ASN A 56 15.99 18.32 -20.50
N LYS A 57 14.72 18.64 -20.28
CA LYS A 57 14.39 19.57 -19.20
C LYS A 57 14.20 18.82 -17.88
N TYR A 58 14.90 19.33 -16.85
CA TYR A 58 14.81 18.83 -15.47
C TYR A 58 14.29 19.94 -14.55
N ASN A 59 13.52 19.53 -13.56
CA ASN A 59 13.13 20.38 -12.44
C ASN A 59 13.86 19.93 -11.18
N GLN A 60 14.12 20.86 -10.28
CA GLN A 60 14.71 20.58 -8.98
C GLN A 60 13.63 20.68 -7.92
N ILE A 61 13.45 19.62 -7.15
CA ILE A 61 12.54 19.57 -6.01
C ILE A 61 13.30 19.10 -4.77
N ASN A 62 12.85 19.51 -3.61
CA ASN A 62 13.38 18.99 -2.36
C ASN A 62 12.54 17.80 -1.85
N LYS A 63 13.16 16.97 -1.02
CA LYS A 63 12.51 15.81 -0.40
C LYS A 63 11.29 16.21 0.44
N LEU A 64 11.32 17.39 1.05
CA LEU A 64 10.19 17.94 1.80
C LEU A 64 8.94 18.09 0.90
N LYS A 65 9.10 18.53 -0.36
CA LYS A 65 7.99 18.63 -1.32
C LYS A 65 7.41 17.27 -1.63
N ILE A 66 8.26 16.25 -1.85
CA ILE A 66 7.82 14.86 -2.08
C ILE A 66 6.97 14.39 -0.88
N ASN A 67 7.51 14.53 0.32
CA ASN A 67 6.86 14.10 1.55
C ASN A 67 5.54 14.84 1.80
N SER A 68 5.45 16.13 1.43
CA SER A 68 4.22 16.92 1.56
C SER A 68 3.07 16.43 0.66
N ILE A 69 3.38 15.74 -0.44
CA ILE A 69 2.38 15.14 -1.33
C ILE A 69 1.98 13.75 -0.83
N ILE A 70 2.95 12.97 -0.37
CA ILE A 70 2.73 11.57 0.02
C ILE A 70 1.95 11.46 1.33
N LYS A 71 2.31 12.25 2.34
CA LYS A 71 1.72 12.16 3.69
C LYS A 71 0.19 12.24 3.70
N PRO A 72 -0.46 13.24 3.08
CA PRO A 72 -1.91 13.34 3.08
C PRO A 72 -2.59 12.13 2.42
N ARG A 73 -1.98 11.59 1.35
CA ARG A 73 -2.55 10.41 0.67
C ARG A 73 -2.45 9.15 1.52
N VAL A 74 -1.34 8.95 2.22
CA VAL A 74 -1.19 7.83 3.14
C VAL A 74 -2.17 7.96 4.30
N GLU A 75 -2.32 9.16 4.87
CA GLU A 75 -3.26 9.47 5.94
C GLU A 75 -4.68 9.14 5.53
N GLU A 76 -5.14 9.67 4.40
CA GLU A 76 -6.46 9.38 3.84
C GLU A 76 -6.69 7.87 3.67
N THR A 77 -5.70 7.16 3.12
CA THR A 77 -5.79 5.71 2.91
C THR A 77 -5.99 4.96 4.22
N LEU A 78 -5.18 5.27 5.23
CA LEU A 78 -5.26 4.63 6.54
C LEU A 78 -6.55 5.00 7.28
N GLU A 79 -7.03 6.24 7.12
CA GLU A 79 -8.30 6.68 7.70
C GLU A 79 -9.51 5.98 7.06
N ILE A 80 -9.51 5.80 5.74
CA ILE A 80 -10.56 5.03 5.03
C ILE A 80 -10.62 3.61 5.59
N ILE A 81 -9.46 2.96 5.73
CA ILE A 81 -9.37 1.62 6.32
C ILE A 81 -9.91 1.63 7.75
N TRP A 82 -9.51 2.62 8.55
CA TRP A 82 -9.94 2.75 9.93
C TRP A 82 -11.46 2.98 10.07
N GLN A 83 -12.04 3.83 9.22
CA GLN A 83 -13.49 4.07 9.20
C GLN A 83 -14.25 2.78 8.88
N LYS A 84 -13.76 1.97 7.96
CA LYS A 84 -14.38 0.70 7.59
C LYS A 84 -14.31 -0.34 8.72
N ILE A 85 -13.18 -0.38 9.41
CA ILE A 85 -13.02 -1.23 10.61
C ILE A 85 -14.07 -0.86 11.68
N LYS A 86 -14.27 0.44 11.91
CA LYS A 86 -15.29 0.93 12.87
C LYS A 86 -16.72 0.54 12.44
N GLN A 87 -17.04 0.64 11.15
CA GLN A 87 -18.36 0.27 10.63
C GLN A 87 -18.68 -1.20 10.88
N ASN A 88 -17.69 -2.07 10.97
CA ASN A 88 -17.85 -3.48 11.31
C ASN A 88 -17.88 -3.74 12.84
N ASN A 89 -18.21 -2.74 13.65
CA ASN A 89 -18.31 -2.81 15.11
C ASN A 89 -17.00 -3.22 15.84
N LEU A 90 -15.86 -3.10 15.19
CA LEU A 90 -14.55 -3.30 15.81
C LEU A 90 -14.08 -1.97 16.42
N HIS A 91 -13.99 -1.92 17.75
CA HIS A 91 -13.53 -0.74 18.48
C HIS A 91 -12.01 -0.75 18.69
N LYS A 92 -11.40 0.43 18.81
CA LYS A 92 -9.94 0.58 19.05
C LYS A 92 -9.38 -0.33 20.15
N LYS A 93 -10.13 -0.56 21.23
CA LYS A 93 -9.72 -1.43 22.33
C LYS A 93 -9.61 -2.92 21.95
N GLN A 94 -10.23 -3.34 20.85
CA GLN A 94 -10.24 -4.74 20.40
C GLN A 94 -9.08 -5.04 19.44
N ILE A 95 -8.60 -4.00 18.72
CA ILE A 95 -7.49 -4.16 17.77
C ILE A 95 -6.19 -3.82 18.51
N LYS A 96 -5.45 -4.84 18.88
CA LYS A 96 -4.16 -4.69 19.58
C LYS A 96 -2.98 -4.70 18.63
N ASN A 97 -3.07 -5.43 17.55
CA ASN A 97 -1.99 -5.62 16.60
C ASN A 97 -2.50 -5.47 15.16
N VAL A 98 -1.76 -4.74 14.34
CA VAL A 98 -1.99 -4.57 12.91
C VAL A 98 -0.75 -5.05 12.16
N VAL A 99 -0.96 -5.73 11.06
CA VAL A 99 0.11 -6.17 10.17
C VAL A 99 -0.10 -5.51 8.82
N LEU A 100 0.88 -4.72 8.38
CA LEU A 100 0.91 -4.14 7.05
C LEU A 100 1.79 -5.00 6.15
N THR A 101 1.35 -5.26 4.93
CA THR A 101 2.12 -6.00 3.94
C THR A 101 1.82 -5.45 2.53
N GLY A 102 2.47 -6.00 1.50
CA GLY A 102 2.41 -5.46 0.15
C GLY A 102 3.44 -4.36 -0.10
N GLY A 103 3.58 -3.91 -1.35
CA GLY A 103 4.59 -2.93 -1.75
C GLY A 103 4.52 -1.61 -0.99
N GLY A 104 3.30 -1.09 -0.74
CA GLY A 104 3.09 0.15 -0.01
C GLY A 104 3.54 0.12 1.45
N SER A 105 3.66 -1.06 2.05
CA SER A 105 4.15 -1.21 3.42
C SER A 105 5.65 -0.95 3.58
N GLN A 106 6.37 -0.76 2.47
CA GLN A 106 7.80 -0.45 2.47
C GLN A 106 8.10 1.06 2.53
N LEU A 107 7.08 1.92 2.49
CA LEU A 107 7.28 3.35 2.71
C LEU A 107 7.94 3.60 4.06
N GLU A 108 9.01 4.38 4.06
CA GLU A 108 9.72 4.72 5.28
C GLU A 108 8.79 5.40 6.29
N GLY A 109 8.74 4.88 7.51
CA GLY A 109 7.91 5.42 8.59
C GLY A 109 6.45 5.01 8.56
N ILE A 110 6.01 4.13 7.64
CA ILE A 110 4.60 3.73 7.52
C ILE A 110 4.06 3.06 8.78
N SER A 111 4.85 2.23 9.46
CA SER A 111 4.43 1.54 10.67
C SER A 111 4.15 2.52 11.81
N GLN A 112 5.06 3.46 12.06
CA GLN A 112 4.91 4.50 13.08
C GLN A 112 3.71 5.40 12.77
N TYR A 113 3.52 5.76 11.50
CA TYR A 113 2.40 6.60 11.08
C TYR A 113 1.06 5.88 11.24
N ALA A 114 1.01 4.61 10.90
CA ALA A 114 -0.18 3.76 11.08
C ALA A 114 -0.49 3.52 12.56
N GLU A 115 0.52 3.41 13.44
CA GLU A 115 0.32 3.31 14.90
C GLU A 115 -0.42 4.52 15.46
N LEU A 116 -0.12 5.71 14.97
CA LEU A 116 -0.81 6.94 15.38
C LEU A 116 -2.30 6.90 15.00
N ILE A 117 -2.63 6.44 13.80
CA ILE A 117 -4.01 6.41 13.27
C ILE A 117 -4.82 5.28 13.93
N PHE A 118 -4.27 4.08 13.99
CA PHE A 118 -4.98 2.91 14.53
C PHE A 118 -4.94 2.85 16.06
N SER A 119 -4.02 3.56 16.71
CA SER A 119 -3.75 3.46 18.16
C SER A 119 -3.49 2.00 18.58
N SER A 120 -2.70 1.28 17.79
CA SER A 120 -2.43 -0.16 17.92
C SER A 120 -0.98 -0.42 17.52
N ASN A 121 -0.41 -1.51 18.01
CA ASN A 121 0.92 -1.91 17.56
C ASN A 121 0.89 -2.31 16.08
N VAL A 122 1.77 -1.72 15.27
CA VAL A 122 1.85 -1.99 13.84
C VAL A 122 3.22 -2.62 13.50
N ARG A 123 3.20 -3.66 12.72
CA ARG A 123 4.43 -4.26 12.16
C ARG A 123 4.30 -4.53 10.67
N ILE A 124 5.42 -4.59 9.99
CA ILE A 124 5.48 -5.05 8.62
C ILE A 124 5.47 -6.58 8.59
N GLY A 125 4.61 -7.14 7.76
CA GLY A 125 4.50 -8.58 7.53
C GLY A 125 5.26 -8.97 6.28
N ASN A 126 6.17 -9.93 6.44
CA ASN A 126 6.91 -10.53 5.33
C ASN A 126 6.34 -11.92 5.04
N PRO A 127 6.28 -12.32 3.76
CA PRO A 127 5.93 -13.69 3.39
C PRO A 127 6.85 -14.70 4.06
N LYS A 128 6.28 -15.83 4.50
CA LYS A 128 7.00 -16.93 5.12
C LYS A 128 6.49 -18.25 4.56
N GLY A 129 7.30 -19.28 4.56
CA GLY A 129 6.94 -20.63 4.14
C GLY A 129 8.03 -21.31 3.34
N GLU A 130 7.85 -22.59 3.05
CA GLU A 130 8.84 -23.41 2.31
C GLU A 130 9.04 -22.94 0.86
N ILE A 131 8.02 -22.34 0.25
CA ILE A 131 8.10 -21.77 -1.11
C ILE A 131 8.98 -20.51 -1.13
N VAL A 132 9.21 -19.87 0.01
CA VAL A 132 9.96 -18.62 0.16
C VAL A 132 11.41 -18.91 0.56
N SER A 133 12.08 -19.81 -0.16
CA SER A 133 13.46 -20.21 0.11
C SER A 133 14.47 -19.09 -0.15
N GLU A 134 14.24 -18.26 -1.16
CA GLU A 134 15.11 -17.14 -1.52
C GLU A 134 14.72 -15.88 -0.76
N LYS A 135 15.72 -15.15 -0.26
CA LYS A 135 15.51 -13.89 0.50
C LYS A 135 14.71 -12.83 -0.26
N ILE A 136 14.81 -12.81 -1.59
CA ILE A 136 14.09 -11.84 -2.43
C ILE A 136 12.58 -11.97 -2.27
N PHE A 137 12.07 -13.21 -2.14
CA PHE A 137 10.64 -13.46 -1.98
C PHE A 137 10.12 -13.19 -0.56
N GLN A 138 11.00 -12.92 0.41
CA GLN A 138 10.61 -12.50 1.76
C GLN A 138 10.22 -11.01 1.81
N ASN A 139 10.36 -10.29 0.70
CA ASN A 139 9.93 -8.89 0.62
C ASN A 139 8.39 -8.80 0.64
N PRO A 140 7.82 -7.84 1.40
CA PRO A 140 6.36 -7.62 1.46
C PRO A 140 5.69 -7.46 0.11
N SER A 141 6.37 -6.94 -0.92
CA SER A 141 5.83 -6.77 -2.27
C SER A 141 5.37 -8.07 -2.91
N PHE A 142 5.89 -9.20 -2.50
CA PHE A 142 5.52 -10.51 -3.02
C PHE A 142 4.42 -11.21 -2.22
N ALA A 143 3.88 -10.56 -1.18
CA ALA A 143 2.90 -11.19 -0.28
C ALA A 143 1.67 -11.72 -1.01
N ASP A 144 1.12 -10.96 -1.95
CA ASP A 144 -0.08 -11.34 -2.71
C ASP A 144 0.20 -12.52 -3.63
N VAL A 145 1.31 -12.45 -4.38
CA VAL A 145 1.71 -13.53 -5.33
C VAL A 145 1.97 -14.82 -4.57
N ILE A 146 2.70 -14.76 -3.47
CA ILE A 146 3.00 -15.93 -2.65
C ILE A 146 1.71 -16.47 -2.02
N GLY A 147 0.81 -15.59 -1.54
CA GLY A 147 -0.50 -15.98 -1.05
C GLY A 147 -1.32 -16.74 -2.09
N CYS A 148 -1.33 -16.27 -3.33
CA CYS A 148 -1.97 -16.97 -4.44
C CYS A 148 -1.34 -18.34 -4.74
N CYS A 149 -0.01 -18.46 -4.66
CA CYS A 149 0.69 -19.72 -4.88
C CYS A 149 0.42 -20.76 -3.77
N LEU A 150 0.20 -20.29 -2.55
CA LEU A 150 -0.09 -21.13 -1.39
C LEU A 150 -1.57 -21.52 -1.28
N TYR A 151 -2.44 -20.87 -2.05
CA TYR A 151 -3.86 -21.14 -2.04
C TYR A 151 -4.14 -22.54 -2.61
N ASP A 152 -4.75 -23.42 -1.83
CA ASP A 152 -5.07 -24.76 -2.30
C ASP A 152 -6.28 -24.72 -3.24
N GLN A 153 -6.05 -25.08 -4.51
CA GLN A 153 -7.10 -25.15 -5.55
C GLN A 153 -8.26 -26.09 -5.20
N LYS A 154 -8.05 -27.06 -4.32
CA LYS A 154 -9.10 -27.99 -3.87
C LYS A 154 -10.14 -27.33 -2.99
N GLU A 155 -9.73 -26.42 -2.09
CA GLU A 155 -10.66 -25.64 -1.26
C GLU A 155 -11.52 -24.72 -2.14
N PHE A 156 -10.90 -24.06 -3.13
CA PHE A 156 -11.62 -23.21 -4.07
C PHE A 156 -12.68 -23.96 -4.89
N SER A 157 -12.39 -25.20 -5.28
CA SER A 157 -13.32 -26.05 -6.02
C SER A 157 -14.50 -26.49 -5.17
N SER A 158 -14.30 -26.77 -3.86
CA SER A 158 -15.36 -27.16 -2.93
C SER A 158 -16.32 -26.01 -2.66
N ASP A 159 -15.84 -24.80 -2.45
CA ASP A 159 -16.67 -23.61 -2.20
C ASP A 159 -17.54 -23.22 -3.40
N ILE A 160 -17.05 -23.41 -4.63
CA ILE A 160 -17.81 -23.18 -5.86
C ILE A 160 -18.93 -24.21 -6.02
N ILE A 161 -18.68 -25.47 -5.66
CA ILE A 161 -19.66 -26.54 -5.76
C ILE A 161 -20.77 -26.35 -4.70
N GLU A 162 -20.44 -26.00 -3.46
CA GLU A 162 -21.43 -25.73 -2.42
C GLU A 162 -22.31 -24.53 -2.75
N ASN A 163 -21.76 -23.45 -3.32
CA ASN A 163 -22.53 -22.28 -3.72
C ASN A 163 -23.45 -22.54 -4.93
N LYS A 164 -23.10 -23.46 -5.84
CA LYS A 164 -24.00 -23.89 -6.93
C LYS A 164 -25.12 -24.77 -6.44
N GLY A 165 -24.91 -25.62 -5.41
CA GLY A 165 -25.93 -26.48 -4.81
C GLY A 165 -27.03 -25.70 -4.08
N LYS A 166 -26.73 -24.52 -3.53
CA LYS A 166 -27.71 -23.67 -2.82
C LYS A 166 -28.64 -22.86 -3.74
N LYS A 167 -28.33 -22.73 -5.04
CA LYS A 167 -29.15 -21.95 -6.00
C LYS A 167 -30.25 -22.69 -6.72
N GLN A 168 -30.50 -23.97 -6.41
CA GLN A 168 -31.49 -24.78 -7.11
C GLN A 168 -32.64 -25.33 -6.23
N LYS A 169 -33.04 -24.67 -5.15
CA LYS A 169 -34.36 -24.92 -4.57
C LYS A 169 -35.34 -23.87 -5.09
N LYS A 170 -36.00 -24.18 -6.22
CA LYS A 170 -37.23 -23.49 -6.62
C LYS A 170 -38.33 -23.81 -5.57
N PRO A 171 -39.12 -22.80 -5.14
CA PRO A 171 -40.29 -23.09 -4.34
C PRO A 171 -41.27 -23.91 -5.18
N GLY A 172 -41.65 -25.10 -4.69
CA GLY A 172 -42.75 -25.85 -5.25
C GLY A 172 -44.07 -25.12 -5.03
N PHE A 173 -44.93 -25.25 -5.99
CA PHE A 173 -46.36 -24.87 -5.94
C PHE A 173 -47.07 -25.50 -4.77
#